data_d414a46b3e0b3bcd8acc987ea13ae630
#
_entry.id   d414a46b3e0b3bcd8acc987ea13ae630
#
_cell.length_a   1.000
_cell.length_b   1.000
_cell.length_c   1.000
_cell.angle_alpha   90.00
_cell.angle_beta   90.00
_cell.angle_gamma   90.00
#
_symmetry.space_group_name_H-M   'P 1'
#
loop_
_entity.id
_entity.type
_entity.pdbx_description
1 polymer ?
#
loop_
_entity_poly.entity_id
_entity_poly.type
_entity_poly.pdbx_seq_one_letter_code
_entity_poly.pdbx_strand_id
1 'polypeptide(L)'
;MIQLFSSFSKNLFHKDKIIIVFLFIFFISCKPKTTIPDPFEAGWKGKKVCEILQDNTKLRVLKCTFPPGVGHEKHYHNTHFGYTVTGSKFRITTTDGIKEVDVPSGSDFSNEGITTHEVVNIGDKTAVFLIIEPK
;
A
#
# COMPACT_ATOMS: atom_id res chain seq x y z
N MET A 1 55.14 -38.50 -33.40
CA MET A 1 54.71 -37.09 -33.51
C MET A 1 53.18 -37.05 -33.60
N ILE A 2 52.49 -37.55 -32.59
CA ILE A 2 51.00 -37.40 -32.44
C ILE A 2 50.69 -37.59 -30.94
N GLN A 3 50.79 -36.56 -30.11
CA GLN A 3 50.22 -36.49 -28.78
C GLN A 3 50.31 -35.04 -28.25
N LEU A 4 49.55 -34.08 -28.86
CA LEU A 4 49.52 -32.71 -28.32
C LEU A 4 48.19 -31.99 -28.58
N PHE A 5 47.10 -32.71 -28.93
CA PHE A 5 45.83 -32.08 -29.24
C PHE A 5 44.66 -32.48 -28.36
N SER A 6 44.88 -33.22 -27.25
CA SER A 6 43.76 -33.73 -26.43
C SER A 6 43.48 -32.92 -25.13
N SER A 7 44.29 -31.92 -24.80
CA SER A 7 44.14 -31.28 -23.48
C SER A 7 43.43 -29.90 -23.48
N PHE A 8 43.15 -29.34 -24.68
CA PHE A 8 42.59 -27.97 -24.75
C PHE A 8 41.05 -27.92 -24.79
N SER A 9 40.37 -29.02 -25.03
CA SER A 9 38.91 -29.03 -25.22
C SER A 9 38.09 -29.21 -23.93
N LYS A 10 38.69 -29.71 -22.83
CA LYS A 10 37.91 -30.04 -21.63
C LYS A 10 37.70 -28.85 -20.67
N ASN A 11 38.52 -27.79 -20.79
CA ASN A 11 38.41 -26.65 -19.88
C ASN A 11 37.43 -25.56 -20.37
N LEU A 12 37.08 -25.55 -21.64
CA LEU A 12 36.18 -24.54 -22.21
C LEU A 12 34.70 -24.80 -21.81
N PHE A 13 34.31 -26.09 -21.81
CA PHE A 13 32.94 -26.50 -21.44
C PHE A 13 32.61 -26.34 -19.93
N HIS A 14 33.61 -26.28 -19.08
CA HIS A 14 33.38 -26.15 -17.64
C HIS A 14 33.15 -24.68 -17.20
N LYS A 15 33.76 -23.73 -17.92
CA LYS A 15 33.55 -22.29 -17.66
C LYS A 15 32.18 -21.80 -18.10
N ASP A 16 31.68 -22.28 -19.22
CA ASP A 16 30.38 -21.91 -19.75
C ASP A 16 29.22 -22.42 -18.88
N LYS A 17 29.37 -23.63 -18.30
CA LYS A 17 28.38 -24.17 -17.36
C LYS A 17 28.34 -23.39 -16.03
N ILE A 18 29.45 -22.90 -15.53
CA ILE A 18 29.50 -22.09 -14.32
C ILE A 18 28.87 -20.72 -14.55
N ILE A 19 29.11 -20.11 -15.71
CA ILE A 19 28.52 -18.82 -16.09
C ILE A 19 26.99 -18.93 -16.22
N ILE A 20 26.47 -20.00 -16.82
CA ILE A 20 25.03 -20.25 -16.95
C ILE A 20 24.39 -20.45 -15.58
N VAL A 21 25.03 -21.15 -14.64
CA VAL A 21 24.52 -21.34 -13.27
C VAL A 21 24.52 -20.01 -12.50
N PHE A 22 25.52 -19.14 -12.70
CA PHE A 22 25.56 -17.81 -12.07
C PHE A 22 24.51 -16.86 -12.64
N LEU A 23 24.19 -16.94 -13.94
CA LEU A 23 23.12 -16.14 -14.55
C LEU A 23 21.73 -16.55 -14.05
N PHE A 24 21.52 -17.82 -13.67
CA PHE A 24 20.23 -18.32 -13.19
C PHE A 24 19.91 -17.92 -11.74
N ILE A 25 20.92 -17.56 -10.94
CA ILE A 25 20.75 -17.17 -9.52
C ILE A 25 20.23 -15.73 -9.40
N PHE A 26 20.37 -14.88 -10.44
CA PHE A 26 19.86 -13.51 -10.42
C PHE A 26 18.35 -13.36 -10.65
N PHE A 27 17.63 -14.44 -10.95
CA PHE A 27 16.18 -14.46 -11.08
C PHE A 27 15.46 -14.98 -9.82
N ILE A 28 16.07 -14.89 -8.63
CA ILE A 28 15.32 -15.01 -7.39
C ILE A 28 14.54 -13.71 -7.24
N SER A 29 13.44 -13.65 -7.98
CA SER A 29 12.43 -12.62 -7.87
C SER A 29 11.99 -12.53 -6.41
N CYS A 30 12.34 -11.46 -5.74
CA CYS A 30 11.69 -11.06 -4.50
C CYS A 30 10.19 -11.00 -4.79
N LYS A 31 9.42 -11.99 -4.35
CA LYS A 31 7.95 -11.89 -4.37
C LYS A 31 7.61 -10.68 -3.52
N PRO A 32 6.93 -9.66 -4.05
CA PRO A 32 6.52 -8.54 -3.23
C PRO A 32 5.65 -9.11 -2.12
N LYS A 33 6.03 -8.86 -0.86
CA LYS A 33 5.20 -9.16 0.29
C LYS A 33 4.01 -8.21 0.21
N THR A 34 2.89 -8.67 -0.35
CA THR A 34 1.64 -7.92 -0.42
C THR A 34 1.03 -7.85 0.98
N THR A 35 1.61 -7.02 1.82
CA THR A 35 0.96 -6.57 3.04
C THR A 35 0.06 -5.41 2.65
N ILE A 36 -1.20 -5.45 3.11
CA ILE A 36 -2.10 -4.31 2.97
C ILE A 36 -1.43 -3.13 3.70
N PRO A 37 -1.26 -1.96 3.04
CA PRO A 37 -0.59 -0.82 3.66
C PRO A 37 -1.44 -0.18 4.77
N ASP A 38 -0.79 0.59 5.64
CA ASP A 38 -1.49 1.45 6.59
C ASP A 38 -2.05 2.73 5.91
N PRO A 39 -2.86 3.55 6.59
CA PRO A 39 -3.50 4.72 5.97
C PRO A 39 -2.51 5.77 5.46
N PHE A 40 -1.34 5.91 6.09
CA PHE A 40 -0.32 6.85 5.63
C PHE A 40 0.47 6.31 4.43
N GLU A 41 0.69 5.01 4.38
CA GLU A 41 1.41 4.34 3.28
C GLU A 41 0.55 4.22 2.04
N ALA A 42 -0.73 3.94 2.22
CA ALA A 42 -1.71 3.89 1.14
C ALA A 42 -1.84 5.26 0.45
N GLY A 43 -2.31 5.24 -0.76
CA GLY A 43 -2.50 6.43 -1.56
C GLY A 43 -3.67 6.26 -2.52
N TRP A 44 -3.68 7.06 -3.56
CA TRP A 44 -4.58 6.93 -4.69
C TRP A 44 -3.81 7.13 -6.00
N LYS A 45 -3.73 6.08 -6.82
CA LYS A 45 -3.00 6.10 -8.10
C LYS A 45 -1.56 6.64 -7.95
N GLY A 46 -0.86 6.15 -6.92
CA GLY A 46 0.52 6.51 -6.62
C GLY A 46 0.73 7.86 -5.94
N LYS A 47 -0.34 8.56 -5.52
CA LYS A 47 -0.24 9.83 -4.81
C LYS A 47 -0.72 9.68 -3.37
N LYS A 48 -0.02 10.32 -2.43
CA LYS A 48 -0.44 10.38 -1.03
C LYS A 48 -1.75 11.18 -0.91
N VAL A 49 -2.65 10.69 -0.06
CA VAL A 49 -3.91 11.36 0.28
C VAL A 49 -3.97 11.77 1.74
N CYS A 50 -3.10 11.21 2.58
CA CYS A 50 -2.98 11.55 4.00
C CYS A 50 -1.62 12.17 4.29
N GLU A 51 -1.58 13.12 5.23
CA GLU A 51 -0.40 13.71 5.83
C GLU A 51 -0.39 13.49 7.34
N ILE A 52 0.79 13.33 7.93
CA ILE A 52 0.96 13.19 9.38
C ILE A 52 0.94 14.59 9.99
N LEU A 53 -0.01 14.87 10.88
CA LEU A 53 -0.06 16.09 11.68
C LEU A 53 0.69 15.92 12.99
N GLN A 54 0.63 14.74 13.59
CA GLN A 54 1.28 14.39 14.84
C GLN A 54 1.65 12.92 14.84
N ASP A 55 2.84 12.60 15.33
CA ASP A 55 3.29 11.23 15.59
C ASP A 55 4.20 11.18 16.80
N ASN A 56 3.77 10.48 17.85
CA ASN A 56 4.53 10.32 19.09
C ASN A 56 4.29 8.92 19.69
N THR A 57 4.77 8.68 20.90
CA THR A 57 4.67 7.38 21.57
C THR A 57 3.26 6.99 22.01
N LYS A 58 2.30 7.93 22.00
CA LYS A 58 0.93 7.71 22.49
C LYS A 58 -0.10 7.65 21.36
N LEU A 59 0.10 8.42 20.30
CA LEU A 59 -0.85 8.52 19.20
C LEU A 59 -0.19 8.98 17.89
N ARG A 60 -0.87 8.68 16.78
CA ARG A 60 -0.65 9.27 15.47
C ARG A 60 -1.92 10.01 15.04
N VAL A 61 -1.77 11.21 14.47
CA VAL A 61 -2.87 11.98 13.87
C VAL A 61 -2.58 12.17 12.40
N LEU A 62 -3.49 11.72 11.57
CA LEU A 62 -3.46 11.91 10.13
C LEU A 62 -4.54 12.91 9.71
N LYS A 63 -4.22 13.74 8.72
CA LYS A 63 -5.22 14.49 7.96
C LYS A 63 -5.27 13.92 6.55
N CYS A 64 -6.43 13.45 6.15
CA CYS A 64 -6.66 12.85 4.83
C CYS A 64 -7.57 13.75 4.00
N THR A 65 -7.17 14.03 2.77
CA THR A 65 -7.88 14.97 1.86
C THR A 65 -8.26 14.25 0.58
N PHE A 66 -9.54 14.29 0.23
CA PHE A 66 -10.13 13.59 -0.91
C PHE A 66 -10.90 14.55 -1.80
N PRO A 67 -10.27 15.14 -2.84
CA PRO A 67 -11.02 15.83 -3.90
C PRO A 67 -12.04 14.90 -4.58
N PRO A 68 -13.00 15.41 -5.32
CA PRO A 68 -13.93 14.60 -6.14
C PRO A 68 -13.18 13.60 -7.02
N GLY A 69 -13.59 12.33 -6.99
CA GLY A 69 -12.99 11.22 -7.73
C GLY A 69 -11.68 10.69 -7.14
N VAL A 70 -11.17 11.28 -6.07
CA VAL A 70 -9.99 10.78 -5.35
C VAL A 70 -10.43 9.80 -4.26
N GLY A 71 -9.73 8.69 -4.17
CA GLY A 71 -9.97 7.67 -3.16
C GLY A 71 -8.77 7.43 -2.27
N HIS A 72 -8.86 6.34 -1.54
CA HIS A 72 -7.79 5.75 -0.77
C HIS A 72 -7.80 4.26 -1.11
N GLU A 73 -6.74 3.78 -1.72
CA GLU A 73 -6.59 2.38 -2.09
C GLU A 73 -6.72 1.48 -0.87
N LYS A 74 -6.99 0.21 -1.09
CA LYS A 74 -7.23 -0.73 0.01
C LYS A 74 -6.12 -0.67 1.05
N HIS A 75 -6.50 -0.35 2.28
CA HIS A 75 -5.60 -0.19 3.43
C HIS A 75 -6.28 -0.72 4.70
N TYR A 76 -5.49 -0.90 5.76
CA TYR A 76 -6.02 -1.25 7.07
C TYR A 76 -5.94 -0.06 8.02
N HIS A 77 -6.84 -0.02 8.98
CA HIS A 77 -6.73 0.82 10.18
C HIS A 77 -6.63 -0.06 11.42
N ASN A 78 -5.81 0.35 12.37
CA ASN A 78 -5.91 -0.10 13.75
C ASN A 78 -7.10 0.58 14.46
N THR A 79 -7.27 0.36 15.76
CA THR A 79 -8.19 1.15 16.58
C THR A 79 -7.99 2.64 16.30
N HIS A 80 -9.07 3.34 15.99
CA HIS A 80 -8.98 4.77 15.65
C HIS A 80 -10.30 5.50 15.92
N PHE A 81 -10.18 6.81 16.09
CA PHE A 81 -11.26 7.76 16.03
C PHE A 81 -11.10 8.63 14.79
N GLY A 82 -12.16 8.82 14.04
CA GLY A 82 -12.19 9.67 12.86
C GLY A 82 -13.14 10.84 13.06
N TYR A 83 -12.74 12.03 12.61
CA TYR A 83 -13.57 13.23 12.58
C TYR A 83 -13.64 13.82 11.18
N THR A 84 -14.85 14.11 10.71
CA THR A 84 -15.12 14.67 9.40
C THR A 84 -15.09 16.20 9.45
N VAL A 85 -13.98 16.80 9.03
CA VAL A 85 -13.86 18.26 8.94
C VAL A 85 -14.74 18.81 7.83
N THR A 86 -14.66 18.18 6.65
CA THR A 86 -15.51 18.47 5.51
C THR A 86 -16.01 17.17 4.92
N GLY A 87 -17.31 17.03 4.81
CA GLY A 87 -17.96 15.83 4.32
C GLY A 87 -18.17 15.82 2.81
N SER A 88 -18.49 14.64 2.28
CA SER A 88 -18.89 14.39 0.90
C SER A 88 -19.57 13.03 0.81
N LYS A 89 -19.92 12.60 -0.41
CA LYS A 89 -20.44 11.26 -0.66
C LYS A 89 -19.30 10.28 -0.96
N PHE A 90 -19.31 9.13 -0.30
CA PHE A 90 -18.27 8.12 -0.47
C PHE A 90 -18.83 6.77 -0.91
N ARG A 91 -18.08 6.10 -1.78
CA ARG A 91 -18.19 4.65 -2.00
C ARG A 91 -17.14 3.96 -1.14
N ILE A 92 -17.59 3.02 -0.32
CA ILE A 92 -16.76 2.24 0.59
C ILE A 92 -16.84 0.77 0.17
N THR A 93 -15.69 0.17 -0.10
CA THR A 93 -15.54 -1.25 -0.43
C THR A 93 -14.90 -1.98 0.73
N THR A 94 -15.57 -3.00 1.25
CA THR A 94 -15.06 -3.88 2.31
C THR A 94 -15.15 -5.34 1.87
N THR A 95 -14.79 -6.27 2.74
CA THR A 95 -15.03 -7.72 2.51
C THR A 95 -16.50 -8.06 2.40
N ASP A 96 -17.38 -7.28 3.03
CA ASP A 96 -18.82 -7.51 3.10
C ASP A 96 -19.57 -6.92 1.89
N GLY A 97 -18.86 -6.19 1.03
CA GLY A 97 -19.40 -5.61 -0.20
C GLY A 97 -19.13 -4.13 -0.37
N ILE A 98 -19.93 -3.50 -1.21
CA ILE A 98 -19.81 -2.09 -1.58
C ILE A 98 -21.04 -1.35 -1.06
N LYS A 99 -20.82 -0.20 -0.42
CA LYS A 99 -21.88 0.73 0.00
C LYS A 99 -21.54 2.17 -0.40
N GLU A 100 -22.56 2.96 -0.62
CA GLU A 100 -22.45 4.42 -0.79
C GLU A 100 -23.08 5.11 0.41
N VAL A 101 -22.38 6.10 0.94
CA VAL A 101 -22.77 6.84 2.14
C VAL A 101 -22.55 8.34 1.95
N ASP A 102 -23.49 9.13 2.43
CA ASP A 102 -23.28 10.57 2.61
C ASP A 102 -22.64 10.79 3.98
N VAL A 103 -21.48 11.40 4.01
CA VAL A 103 -20.73 11.68 5.23
C VAL A 103 -20.83 13.17 5.54
N PRO A 104 -21.61 13.58 6.56
CA PRO A 104 -21.78 14.99 6.90
C PRO A 104 -20.49 15.59 7.50
N SER A 105 -20.24 16.88 7.25
CA SER A 105 -19.24 17.64 8.04
C SER A 105 -19.63 17.68 9.50
N GLY A 106 -18.65 17.54 10.39
CA GLY A 106 -18.85 17.50 11.84
C GLY A 106 -19.25 16.12 12.38
N SER A 107 -19.45 15.12 11.54
CA SER A 107 -19.68 13.74 11.98
C SER A 107 -18.38 13.09 12.48
N ASP A 108 -18.52 12.11 13.34
CA ASP A 108 -17.43 11.27 13.81
C ASP A 108 -17.70 9.79 13.56
N PHE A 109 -16.68 8.99 13.67
CA PHE A 109 -16.73 7.54 13.62
C PHE A 109 -15.56 6.94 14.39
N SER A 110 -15.74 5.73 14.90
CA SER A 110 -14.67 5.01 15.60
C SER A 110 -14.70 3.53 15.26
N ASN A 111 -13.57 2.88 15.47
CA ASN A 111 -13.43 1.44 15.34
C ASN A 111 -12.45 0.90 16.37
N GLU A 112 -12.84 -0.15 17.08
CA GLU A 112 -12.05 -0.74 18.18
C GLU A 112 -11.18 -1.93 17.73
N GLY A 113 -11.04 -2.14 16.44
CA GLY A 113 -10.25 -3.26 15.91
C GLY A 113 -9.61 -2.94 14.57
N ILE A 114 -8.90 -3.93 14.04
CA ILE A 114 -8.33 -3.82 12.70
C ILE A 114 -9.47 -3.91 11.67
N THR A 115 -9.59 -2.89 10.84
CA THR A 115 -10.51 -2.84 9.71
C THR A 115 -9.77 -2.65 8.42
N THR A 116 -10.33 -3.15 7.34
CA THR A 116 -9.76 -3.03 6.00
C THR A 116 -10.82 -2.54 5.04
N HIS A 117 -10.51 -1.48 4.31
CA HIS A 117 -11.41 -0.95 3.31
C HIS A 117 -10.65 -0.22 2.18
N GLU A 118 -11.37 0.06 1.12
CA GLU A 118 -11.05 1.05 0.09
C GLU A 118 -12.18 2.08 0.08
N VAL A 119 -11.85 3.36 -0.11
CA VAL A 119 -12.85 4.42 -0.19
C VAL A 119 -12.61 5.29 -1.41
N VAL A 120 -13.69 5.83 -2.00
CA VAL A 120 -13.61 6.79 -3.10
C VAL A 120 -14.61 7.89 -2.84
N ASN A 121 -14.16 9.14 -2.91
CA ASN A 121 -15.06 10.30 -2.92
C ASN A 121 -15.81 10.35 -4.26
N ILE A 122 -17.10 10.04 -4.24
CA ILE A 122 -17.99 10.06 -5.41
C ILE A 122 -18.91 11.29 -5.42
N GLY A 123 -18.72 12.18 -4.44
CA GLY A 123 -19.43 13.46 -4.39
C GLY A 123 -18.70 14.57 -5.15
N ASP A 124 -19.22 15.78 -5.05
CA ASP A 124 -18.76 16.98 -5.75
C ASP A 124 -17.89 17.93 -4.91
N LYS A 125 -17.69 17.61 -3.63
CA LYS A 125 -16.92 18.42 -2.68
C LYS A 125 -15.64 17.71 -2.26
N THR A 126 -14.59 18.47 -1.99
CA THR A 126 -13.39 17.93 -1.33
C THR A 126 -13.72 17.58 0.12
N ALA A 127 -13.54 16.32 0.47
CA ALA A 127 -13.69 15.86 1.84
C ALA A 127 -12.35 15.92 2.59
N VAL A 128 -12.42 16.19 3.88
CA VAL A 128 -11.26 16.23 4.79
C VAL A 128 -11.60 15.51 6.09
N PHE A 129 -10.73 14.58 6.47
CA PHE A 129 -10.86 13.80 7.71
C PHE A 129 -9.62 13.95 8.58
N LEU A 130 -9.84 13.94 9.88
CA LEU A 130 -8.80 13.70 10.88
C LEU A 130 -8.96 12.26 11.38
N ILE A 131 -7.86 11.50 11.37
CA ILE A 131 -7.81 10.14 11.91
C ILE A 131 -6.83 10.13 13.06
N ILE A 132 -7.30 9.71 14.23
CA ILE A 132 -6.53 9.66 15.47
C ILE A 132 -6.35 8.19 15.84
N GLU A 133 -5.14 7.71 15.79
CA GLU A 133 -4.76 6.32 16.07
C GLU A 133 -3.97 6.25 17.37
N PRO A 134 -4.52 5.71 18.46
CA PRO A 134 -3.77 5.39 19.67
C PRO A 134 -2.67 4.36 19.39
N LYS A 135 -1.56 4.41 20.13
CA LYS A 135 -0.42 3.46 20.03
C LYS A 135 -0.30 2.62 21.29
#